data_e094983750b06d8fe09b7929a9d1e3fd
#
_entry.id   e094983750b06d8fe09b7929a9d1e3fd
#
_cell.length_a   1.000
_cell.length_b   1.000
_cell.length_c   1.000
_cell.angle_alpha   90.00
_cell.angle_beta   90.00
_cell.angle_gamma   90.00
#
_symmetry.space_group_name_H-M   'P 1'
#
loop_
_entity.id
_entity.type
_entity.pdbx_description
1 polymer ?
#
loop_
_entity_poly.entity_id
_entity_poly.type
_entity_poly.pdbx_seq_one_letter_code
_entity_poly.pdbx_strand_id
1 'polypeptide(L)'
;MKKLKNIYTSLCLLGLAAVGTTSCEDWLTIYPQDRVVEEDFWEDKNDLEGVRYAAYKQMCSTVQKFAVWGDLRSDSWEMNQNRHGDQGSWDTYNEIMQAQPDSSMSIFDWGGVYTTINFCNKVLQHGEEILEKDKQFTQGEWRQMKAEMIGLRALNYFYLIRAFKDVPYSTKVINKDVEVEYFGLTNQLDVLDSIIIDVESVKGQARNRFTSNNDTKGLITNAALYAMLSDMYLWRASLHEGRGLMSDTVLLGKDSVIHTVEGDYKKCIEYADEAIATLYRNNLQGNTSFGSTVLDKIDFGLANCEMYKNEFDNVASGRPADLVAQREIFGDDRSGGKNSEESIFELQFSSSDERSNGTVSHLYGYSNGTHFQVCEAALGAVYGGSINDDNGRYDSRTWYSVCKSIVGNRDLGHYYCFKHSRPSVSISDNADKEIIVEDNSDSYRNWIIYRLTDVMLMKAEAYAAMGGKENNKLAQQIVNAIHRRSFCNLKEDVKIEEDVTTSSANNPKKGDAVMPGSDYVKLVMNERQIELLAEGKRWFDLVRYAERNAGGMDGTADEREWTEDKPIGNGYAGVKKMVEGFMKNKYTNYTVQRNRLKNRYGLYCPIYYMEVKAARGAIEQNPVWNKSKYDTSGFE
;
A
#
# COMPACT_ATOMS: atom_id res chain seq x y z
N MET A 1 -64.85 -29.89 -60.32
CA MET A 1 -64.07 -30.53 -59.21
C MET A 1 -62.59 -30.09 -59.14
N LYS A 2 -61.92 -29.80 -60.26
CA LYS A 2 -60.47 -29.35 -60.18
C LYS A 2 -60.27 -28.00 -59.52
N LYS A 3 -61.20 -27.02 -59.61
CA LYS A 3 -61.05 -25.68 -58.99
C LYS A 3 -61.27 -25.72 -57.48
N LEU A 4 -62.11 -26.59 -56.93
CA LEU A 4 -62.28 -26.72 -55.48
C LEU A 4 -61.04 -27.37 -54.79
N LYS A 5 -60.40 -28.31 -55.48
CA LYS A 5 -59.21 -29.00 -54.93
C LYS A 5 -58.02 -28.02 -54.76
N ASN A 6 -57.89 -27.09 -55.69
CA ASN A 6 -56.78 -26.05 -55.59
C ASN A 6 -57.03 -25.00 -54.49
N ILE A 7 -58.33 -24.74 -54.17
CA ILE A 7 -58.66 -23.80 -53.06
C ILE A 7 -58.37 -24.46 -51.70
N TYR A 8 -58.66 -25.75 -51.54
CA TYR A 8 -58.34 -26.46 -50.30
C TYR A 8 -56.87 -26.68 -50.11
N THR A 9 -56.08 -26.92 -51.15
CA THR A 9 -54.64 -27.03 -51.07
C THR A 9 -53.98 -25.66 -50.78
N SER A 10 -54.49 -24.54 -51.29
CA SER A 10 -54.01 -23.20 -50.98
C SER A 10 -54.37 -22.74 -49.55
N LEU A 11 -55.59 -23.16 -49.06
CA LEU A 11 -55.96 -22.87 -47.65
C LEU A 11 -55.10 -23.70 -46.65
N CYS A 12 -54.82 -24.96 -46.96
CA CYS A 12 -53.93 -25.79 -46.13
C CYS A 12 -52.49 -25.29 -46.11
N LEU A 13 -51.99 -24.82 -47.25
CA LEU A 13 -50.64 -24.18 -47.30
C LEU A 13 -50.59 -22.86 -46.56
N LEU A 14 -51.62 -22.01 -46.58
CA LEU A 14 -51.72 -20.79 -45.78
C LEU A 14 -51.89 -21.12 -44.29
N GLY A 15 -52.61 -22.17 -43.93
CA GLY A 15 -52.77 -22.64 -42.55
C GLY A 15 -51.46 -23.17 -41.98
N LEU A 16 -50.66 -23.91 -42.77
CA LEU A 16 -49.32 -24.36 -42.35
C LEU A 16 -48.30 -23.18 -42.24
N ALA A 17 -48.44 -22.16 -43.07
CA ALA A 17 -47.57 -20.96 -42.97
C ALA A 17 -47.91 -20.07 -41.75
N ALA A 18 -49.16 -20.09 -41.28
CA ALA A 18 -49.58 -19.30 -40.11
C ALA A 18 -49.25 -19.96 -38.76
N VAL A 19 -48.98 -21.27 -38.74
CA VAL A 19 -48.56 -21.99 -37.51
C VAL A 19 -47.02 -21.97 -37.34
N GLY A 20 -46.26 -21.59 -38.36
CA GLY A 20 -44.80 -21.54 -38.35
C GLY A 20 -44.20 -20.23 -37.86
N THR A 21 -44.99 -19.22 -37.41
CA THR A 21 -44.49 -17.93 -37.00
C THR A 21 -44.64 -17.62 -35.51
N THR A 22 -45.02 -18.59 -34.68
CA THR A 22 -44.74 -18.49 -33.24
C THR A 22 -43.34 -19.03 -33.00
N SER A 23 -42.35 -18.21 -33.31
CA SER A 23 -40.99 -18.40 -32.83
C SER A 23 -41.04 -18.29 -31.32
N CYS A 24 -40.98 -19.41 -30.62
CA CYS A 24 -40.59 -19.43 -29.24
C CYS A 24 -39.10 -19.01 -29.22
N GLU A 25 -38.83 -17.72 -28.97
CA GLU A 25 -37.48 -17.24 -28.74
C GLU A 25 -36.81 -17.97 -27.57
N ASP A 26 -37.62 -18.49 -26.64
CA ASP A 26 -37.13 -19.24 -25.47
C ASP A 26 -36.55 -20.64 -25.77
N TRP A 27 -36.82 -21.22 -26.94
CA TRP A 27 -36.33 -22.59 -27.25
C TRP A 27 -34.96 -22.62 -27.93
N LEU A 28 -34.42 -21.47 -28.34
CA LEU A 28 -33.11 -21.34 -28.97
C LEU A 28 -32.03 -20.80 -28.02
N THR A 29 -32.40 -20.38 -26.83
CA THR A 29 -31.43 -20.01 -25.76
C THR A 29 -31.05 -21.31 -25.04
N ILE A 30 -30.13 -22.07 -25.64
CA ILE A 30 -29.43 -23.15 -24.94
C ILE A 30 -28.47 -22.47 -23.97
N TYR A 31 -28.91 -22.26 -22.74
CA TYR A 31 -27.99 -21.91 -21.66
C TYR A 31 -27.06 -23.11 -21.47
N PRO A 32 -25.72 -22.95 -21.53
CA PRO A 32 -24.81 -24.03 -21.17
C PRO A 32 -25.14 -24.46 -19.74
N GLN A 33 -25.49 -25.72 -19.54
CA GLN A 33 -25.88 -26.28 -18.23
C GLN A 33 -24.75 -26.21 -17.20
N ASP A 34 -23.55 -25.84 -17.62
CA ASP A 34 -22.34 -25.75 -16.81
C ASP A 34 -21.99 -24.31 -16.41
N ARG A 35 -22.80 -23.32 -16.76
CA ARG A 35 -22.59 -21.91 -16.35
C ARG A 35 -23.84 -21.41 -15.66
N VAL A 36 -23.67 -21.05 -14.38
CA VAL A 36 -24.69 -20.28 -13.65
C VAL A 36 -24.88 -18.96 -14.39
N VAL A 37 -26.13 -18.68 -14.82
CA VAL A 37 -26.46 -17.37 -15.42
C VAL A 37 -26.33 -16.35 -14.29
N GLU A 38 -25.72 -15.19 -14.55
CA GLU A 38 -25.46 -14.20 -13.50
C GLU A 38 -26.75 -13.78 -12.76
N GLU A 39 -27.88 -13.79 -13.44
CA GLU A 39 -29.21 -13.49 -12.88
C GLU A 39 -29.67 -14.54 -11.84
N ASP A 40 -29.26 -15.80 -11.98
CA ASP A 40 -29.57 -16.90 -11.07
C ASP A 40 -28.52 -17.09 -9.98
N PHE A 41 -27.43 -16.34 -10.02
CA PHE A 41 -26.31 -16.46 -9.08
C PHE A 41 -26.61 -15.81 -7.72
N TRP A 42 -27.35 -14.70 -7.71
CA TRP A 42 -27.56 -13.88 -6.53
C TRP A 42 -28.83 -14.30 -5.76
N GLU A 43 -28.71 -15.30 -4.88
CA GLU A 43 -29.84 -15.89 -4.15
C GLU A 43 -29.84 -15.50 -2.66
N ASP A 44 -28.68 -15.61 -2.01
CA ASP A 44 -28.58 -15.41 -0.56
C ASP A 44 -27.29 -14.69 -0.13
N LYS A 45 -27.13 -14.51 1.19
CA LYS A 45 -25.94 -13.87 1.81
C LYS A 45 -24.64 -14.59 1.43
N ASN A 46 -24.64 -15.91 1.25
CA ASN A 46 -23.41 -16.66 0.99
C ASN A 46 -22.83 -16.29 -0.37
N ASP A 47 -23.66 -15.93 -1.36
CA ASP A 47 -23.23 -15.49 -2.67
C ASP A 47 -22.50 -14.14 -2.57
N LEU A 48 -23.04 -13.20 -1.78
CA LEU A 48 -22.35 -11.94 -1.46
C LEU A 48 -21.02 -12.20 -0.75
N GLU A 49 -20.98 -13.09 0.25
CA GLU A 49 -19.74 -13.45 0.96
C GLU A 49 -18.74 -14.12 0.03
N GLY A 50 -19.17 -14.98 -0.88
CA GLY A 50 -18.32 -15.61 -1.88
C GLY A 50 -17.61 -14.59 -2.76
N VAL A 51 -18.34 -13.61 -3.30
CA VAL A 51 -17.77 -12.54 -4.14
C VAL A 51 -16.93 -11.56 -3.30
N ARG A 52 -17.32 -11.28 -2.06
CA ARG A 52 -16.51 -10.52 -1.10
C ARG A 52 -15.13 -11.16 -0.91
N TYR A 53 -15.05 -12.45 -0.61
CA TYR A 53 -13.77 -13.16 -0.47
C TYR A 53 -12.99 -13.24 -1.78
N ALA A 54 -13.67 -13.33 -2.93
CA ALA A 54 -13.02 -13.27 -4.23
C ALA A 54 -12.31 -11.93 -4.46
N ALA A 55 -12.89 -10.81 -3.98
CA ALA A 55 -12.24 -9.49 -4.03
C ALA A 55 -10.92 -9.47 -3.26
N TYR A 56 -10.88 -10.00 -2.04
CA TYR A 56 -9.64 -10.10 -1.25
C TYR A 56 -8.62 -11.06 -1.89
N LYS A 57 -9.06 -12.21 -2.38
CA LYS A 57 -8.18 -13.16 -3.08
C LYS A 57 -7.55 -12.51 -4.31
N GLN A 58 -8.33 -11.74 -5.07
CA GLN A 58 -7.83 -11.00 -6.23
C GLN A 58 -6.82 -9.93 -5.81
N MET A 59 -7.08 -9.19 -4.74
CA MET A 59 -6.12 -8.21 -4.22
C MET A 59 -4.80 -8.87 -3.78
N CYS A 60 -4.85 -10.06 -3.17
CA CYS A 60 -3.65 -10.84 -2.84
C CYS A 60 -2.81 -11.15 -4.09
N SER A 61 -3.44 -11.46 -5.22
CA SER A 61 -2.72 -11.74 -6.47
C SER A 61 -1.98 -10.52 -7.06
N THR A 62 -2.30 -9.31 -6.60
CA THR A 62 -1.68 -8.05 -7.05
C THR A 62 -0.55 -7.54 -6.13
N VAL A 63 -0.24 -8.24 -5.05
CA VAL A 63 0.74 -7.80 -4.03
C VAL A 63 2.11 -7.49 -4.62
N GLN A 64 2.59 -8.30 -5.58
CA GLN A 64 3.86 -8.03 -6.25
C GLN A 64 3.89 -6.64 -6.91
N LYS A 65 2.77 -6.25 -7.54
CA LYS A 65 2.63 -4.93 -8.17
C LYS A 65 2.69 -3.83 -7.11
N PHE A 66 2.00 -4.00 -5.98
CA PHE A 66 2.03 -3.03 -4.88
C PHE A 66 3.44 -2.85 -4.31
N ALA A 67 4.18 -3.96 -4.14
CA ALA A 67 5.57 -3.92 -3.69
C ALA A 67 6.46 -3.14 -4.69
N VAL A 68 6.37 -3.46 -5.98
CA VAL A 68 7.17 -2.81 -7.02
C VAL A 68 6.80 -1.34 -7.20
N TRP A 69 5.49 -1.01 -7.25
CA TRP A 69 5.04 0.38 -7.43
C TRP A 69 5.41 1.27 -6.24
N GLY A 70 5.35 0.72 -5.03
CA GLY A 70 5.58 1.47 -3.79
C GLY A 70 7.03 1.52 -3.30
N ASP A 71 7.92 0.65 -3.79
CA ASP A 71 9.29 0.57 -3.28
C ASP A 71 10.39 0.66 -4.33
N LEU A 72 10.21 0.02 -5.49
CA LEU A 72 11.34 -0.33 -6.34
C LEU A 72 12.13 0.87 -6.88
N ARG A 73 11.46 1.97 -7.18
CA ARG A 73 12.11 3.21 -7.65
C ARG A 73 12.75 4.04 -6.55
N SER A 74 12.57 3.65 -5.29
CA SER A 74 13.04 4.42 -4.13
C SER A 74 14.55 4.38 -3.94
N ASP A 75 15.01 5.17 -3.00
CA ASP A 75 16.40 5.23 -2.55
C ASP A 75 16.82 4.01 -1.71
N SER A 76 15.88 3.17 -1.27
CA SER A 76 16.16 2.06 -0.35
C SER A 76 16.74 0.82 -1.03
N TRP A 77 16.60 0.67 -2.33
CA TRP A 77 16.89 -0.58 -3.05
C TRP A 77 17.88 -0.43 -4.17
N GLU A 78 18.71 -1.45 -4.35
CA GLU A 78 19.58 -1.64 -5.52
C GLU A 78 19.52 -3.09 -6.00
N MET A 79 20.01 -3.33 -7.22
CA MET A 79 20.02 -4.67 -7.79
C MET A 79 21.06 -5.55 -7.12
N ASN A 80 20.67 -6.78 -6.83
CA ASN A 80 21.59 -7.80 -6.34
C ASN A 80 22.57 -8.20 -7.45
N GLN A 81 23.83 -7.78 -7.31
CA GLN A 81 24.90 -8.02 -8.28
C GLN A 81 25.32 -9.49 -8.37
N ASN A 82 25.08 -10.28 -7.31
CA ASN A 82 25.50 -11.67 -7.21
C ASN A 82 24.42 -12.68 -7.63
N ARG A 83 23.34 -12.20 -8.21
CA ARG A 83 22.23 -13.07 -8.59
C ARG A 83 22.56 -13.94 -9.80
N HIS A 84 22.21 -15.23 -9.68
CA HIS A 84 22.13 -16.18 -10.79
C HIS A 84 20.66 -16.53 -11.06
N GLY A 85 20.08 -16.14 -12.19
CA GLY A 85 18.69 -16.44 -12.49
C GLY A 85 18.18 -15.79 -13.78
N ASP A 86 16.87 -15.67 -13.91
CA ASP A 86 16.20 -15.14 -15.10
C ASP A 86 16.65 -13.71 -15.44
N GLN A 87 17.40 -13.59 -16.53
CA GLN A 87 17.98 -12.34 -16.98
C GLN A 87 16.91 -11.32 -17.39
N GLY A 88 15.81 -11.76 -17.99
CA GLY A 88 14.76 -10.87 -18.45
C GLY A 88 14.05 -10.12 -17.32
N SER A 89 13.70 -10.82 -16.23
CA SER A 89 13.12 -10.17 -15.04
C SER A 89 14.12 -9.24 -14.36
N TRP A 90 15.40 -9.62 -14.33
CA TRP A 90 16.46 -8.79 -13.77
C TRP A 90 16.62 -7.48 -14.55
N ASP A 91 16.62 -7.52 -15.87
CA ASP A 91 16.73 -6.34 -16.72
C ASP A 91 15.54 -5.40 -16.50
N THR A 92 14.32 -5.94 -16.44
CA THR A 92 13.10 -5.17 -16.19
C THR A 92 13.17 -4.40 -14.86
N TYR A 93 13.54 -5.07 -13.77
CA TYR A 93 13.62 -4.42 -12.46
C TYR A 93 14.76 -3.41 -12.38
N ASN A 94 15.90 -3.72 -13.01
CA ASN A 94 17.03 -2.79 -13.10
C ASN A 94 16.66 -1.51 -13.85
N GLU A 95 15.97 -1.63 -14.99
CA GLU A 95 15.48 -0.45 -15.73
C GLU A 95 14.55 0.41 -14.90
N ILE A 96 13.61 -0.21 -14.15
CA ILE A 96 12.71 0.51 -13.25
C ILE A 96 13.51 1.25 -12.16
N MET A 97 14.50 0.59 -11.52
CA MET A 97 15.35 1.21 -10.50
C MET A 97 16.20 2.35 -11.05
N GLN A 98 16.58 2.28 -12.31
CA GLN A 98 17.34 3.32 -13.00
C GLN A 98 16.46 4.46 -13.54
N ALA A 99 15.19 4.54 -13.12
CA ALA A 99 14.21 5.49 -13.61
C ALA A 99 14.01 5.43 -15.15
N GLN A 100 13.93 4.21 -15.69
CA GLN A 100 13.66 3.91 -17.09
C GLN A 100 12.51 2.89 -17.24
N PRO A 101 11.36 3.07 -16.58
CA PRO A 101 10.25 2.16 -16.77
C PRO A 101 9.72 2.25 -18.19
N ASP A 102 9.31 1.10 -18.74
CA ASP A 102 8.76 1.00 -20.10
C ASP A 102 7.31 0.48 -20.06
N SER A 103 6.47 1.00 -20.94
CA SER A 103 5.06 0.64 -21.03
C SER A 103 4.81 -0.82 -21.45
N SER A 104 5.80 -1.50 -22.00
CA SER A 104 5.70 -2.94 -22.33
C SER A 104 5.83 -3.86 -21.14
N MET A 105 6.28 -3.36 -19.97
CA MET A 105 6.47 -4.15 -18.75
C MET A 105 5.13 -4.48 -18.11
N SER A 106 4.77 -5.77 -18.04
CA SER A 106 3.49 -6.26 -17.50
C SER A 106 3.30 -5.96 -16.00
N ILE A 107 4.36 -5.59 -15.29
CA ILE A 107 4.25 -5.13 -13.90
C ILE A 107 3.41 -3.86 -13.77
N PHE A 108 3.25 -3.08 -14.85
CA PHE A 108 2.41 -1.88 -14.91
C PHE A 108 0.98 -2.14 -15.42
N ASP A 109 0.62 -3.39 -15.67
CA ASP A 109 -0.76 -3.79 -15.91
C ASP A 109 -1.60 -3.62 -14.65
N TRP A 110 -2.66 -2.85 -14.74
CA TRP A 110 -3.58 -2.56 -13.63
C TRP A 110 -4.86 -3.40 -13.64
N GLY A 111 -5.06 -4.27 -14.64
CA GLY A 111 -6.28 -5.06 -14.82
C GLY A 111 -6.70 -5.85 -13.58
N GLY A 112 -5.72 -6.44 -12.85
CA GLY A 112 -6.00 -7.17 -11.61
C GLY A 112 -6.57 -6.28 -10.49
N VAL A 113 -6.18 -5.00 -10.42
CA VAL A 113 -6.71 -4.04 -9.46
C VAL A 113 -8.15 -3.66 -9.82
N TYR A 114 -8.43 -3.40 -11.10
CA TYR A 114 -9.79 -3.15 -11.57
C TYR A 114 -10.72 -4.36 -11.40
N THR A 115 -10.20 -5.57 -11.51
CA THR A 115 -10.96 -6.80 -11.20
C THR A 115 -11.41 -6.81 -9.73
N THR A 116 -10.53 -6.42 -8.79
CA THR A 116 -10.90 -6.27 -7.38
C THR A 116 -11.99 -5.21 -7.19
N ILE A 117 -11.84 -4.05 -7.84
CA ILE A 117 -12.84 -2.97 -7.83
C ILE A 117 -14.18 -3.48 -8.34
N ASN A 118 -14.19 -4.24 -9.44
CA ASN A 118 -15.42 -4.77 -10.01
C ASN A 118 -16.12 -5.79 -9.10
N PHE A 119 -15.36 -6.65 -8.39
CA PHE A 119 -15.94 -7.51 -7.35
C PHE A 119 -16.60 -6.71 -6.23
N CYS A 120 -15.96 -5.64 -5.77
CA CYS A 120 -16.57 -4.75 -4.79
C CYS A 120 -17.88 -4.12 -5.33
N ASN A 121 -17.86 -3.63 -6.56
CA ASN A 121 -19.04 -3.05 -7.20
C ASN A 121 -20.18 -4.06 -7.32
N LYS A 122 -19.90 -5.33 -7.67
CA LYS A 122 -20.90 -6.41 -7.74
C LYS A 122 -21.59 -6.63 -6.39
N VAL A 123 -20.82 -6.75 -5.30
CA VAL A 123 -21.39 -6.90 -3.95
C VAL A 123 -22.25 -5.68 -3.59
N LEU A 124 -21.78 -4.47 -3.90
CA LEU A 124 -22.51 -3.23 -3.61
C LEU A 124 -23.80 -3.09 -4.42
N GLN A 125 -23.80 -3.58 -5.66
CA GLN A 125 -24.98 -3.55 -6.55
C GLN A 125 -26.07 -4.50 -6.07
N HIS A 126 -25.72 -5.73 -5.67
CA HIS A 126 -26.69 -6.78 -5.34
C HIS A 126 -27.06 -6.84 -3.86
N GLY A 127 -26.34 -6.15 -2.99
CA GLY A 127 -26.53 -6.27 -1.54
C GLY A 127 -27.90 -5.87 -1.02
N GLU A 128 -28.53 -4.83 -1.56
CA GLU A 128 -29.90 -4.43 -1.16
C GLU A 128 -30.94 -5.44 -1.65
N GLU A 129 -30.76 -5.99 -2.83
CA GLU A 129 -31.62 -7.04 -3.39
C GLU A 129 -31.60 -8.31 -2.54
N ILE A 130 -30.39 -8.76 -2.16
CA ILE A 130 -30.22 -9.94 -1.31
C ILE A 130 -30.78 -9.70 0.08
N LEU A 131 -30.64 -8.47 0.63
CA LEU A 131 -31.23 -8.12 1.91
C LEU A 131 -32.78 -8.25 1.91
N GLU A 132 -33.43 -8.02 0.76
CA GLU A 132 -34.87 -8.21 0.61
C GLU A 132 -35.24 -9.70 0.46
N LYS A 133 -34.41 -10.48 -0.26
CA LYS A 133 -34.65 -11.90 -0.53
C LYS A 133 -34.35 -12.79 0.69
N ASP A 134 -33.18 -12.65 1.28
CA ASP A 134 -32.70 -13.47 2.41
C ASP A 134 -33.11 -12.88 3.75
N LYS A 135 -34.09 -13.48 4.40
CA LYS A 135 -34.60 -13.04 5.71
C LYS A 135 -33.63 -13.27 6.88
N GLN A 136 -32.58 -14.05 6.67
CA GLN A 136 -31.53 -14.26 7.68
C GLN A 136 -30.44 -13.19 7.57
N PHE A 137 -30.34 -12.50 6.46
CA PHE A 137 -29.40 -11.40 6.25
C PHE A 137 -29.98 -10.13 6.88
N THR A 138 -29.29 -9.58 7.87
CA THR A 138 -29.77 -8.41 8.61
C THR A 138 -29.26 -7.09 8.03
N GLN A 139 -30.03 -6.02 8.22
CA GLN A 139 -29.62 -4.65 7.86
C GLN A 139 -28.27 -4.26 8.51
N GLY A 140 -27.99 -4.75 9.71
CA GLY A 140 -26.73 -4.52 10.41
C GLY A 140 -25.55 -5.18 9.71
N GLU A 141 -25.71 -6.43 9.28
CA GLU A 141 -24.68 -7.17 8.53
C GLU A 141 -24.43 -6.55 7.17
N TRP A 142 -25.51 -6.20 6.46
CA TRP A 142 -25.39 -5.51 5.17
C TRP A 142 -24.63 -4.18 5.30
N ARG A 143 -24.97 -3.34 6.29
CA ARG A 143 -24.27 -2.09 6.54
C ARG A 143 -22.78 -2.29 6.78
N GLN A 144 -22.40 -3.32 7.54
CA GLN A 144 -21.01 -3.66 7.81
C GLN A 144 -20.29 -4.13 6.54
N MET A 145 -20.91 -5.02 5.76
CA MET A 145 -20.35 -5.50 4.49
C MET A 145 -20.24 -4.37 3.45
N LYS A 146 -21.23 -3.50 3.38
CA LYS A 146 -21.22 -2.31 2.50
C LYS A 146 -20.04 -1.40 2.82
N ALA A 147 -19.80 -1.12 4.11
CA ALA A 147 -18.67 -0.30 4.54
C ALA A 147 -17.32 -0.97 4.20
N GLU A 148 -17.23 -2.27 4.38
CA GLU A 148 -16.05 -3.07 4.02
C GLU A 148 -15.75 -3.00 2.52
N MET A 149 -16.76 -3.20 1.67
CA MET A 149 -16.58 -3.19 0.21
C MET A 149 -16.27 -1.79 -0.35
N ILE A 150 -16.88 -0.75 0.20
CA ILE A 150 -16.54 0.64 -0.15
C ILE A 150 -15.08 0.93 0.25
N GLY A 151 -14.66 0.53 1.45
CA GLY A 151 -13.27 0.68 1.90
C GLY A 151 -12.28 -0.05 1.00
N LEU A 152 -12.57 -1.32 0.64
CA LEU A 152 -11.69 -2.10 -0.23
C LEU A 152 -11.60 -1.51 -1.64
N ARG A 153 -12.72 -1.06 -2.21
CA ARG A 153 -12.78 -0.34 -3.49
C ARG A 153 -11.92 0.94 -3.45
N ALA A 154 -12.13 1.76 -2.43
CA ALA A 154 -11.40 3.00 -2.23
C ALA A 154 -9.88 2.78 -2.10
N LEU A 155 -9.46 1.76 -1.35
CA LEU A 155 -8.05 1.38 -1.21
C LEU A 155 -7.42 1.03 -2.56
N ASN A 156 -8.12 0.27 -3.40
CA ASN A 156 -7.62 -0.10 -4.73
C ASN A 156 -7.48 1.12 -5.65
N TYR A 157 -8.46 2.03 -5.66
CA TYR A 157 -8.33 3.30 -6.36
C TYR A 157 -7.18 4.16 -5.81
N PHE A 158 -6.98 4.16 -4.49
CA PHE A 158 -5.89 4.89 -3.88
C PHE A 158 -4.51 4.35 -4.31
N TYR A 159 -4.34 3.03 -4.46
CA TYR A 159 -3.14 2.46 -5.08
C TYR A 159 -2.97 2.92 -6.53
N LEU A 160 -4.04 2.91 -7.32
CA LEU A 160 -4.00 3.32 -8.73
C LEU A 160 -3.56 4.77 -8.89
N ILE A 161 -4.15 5.71 -8.16
CA ILE A 161 -3.80 7.14 -8.29
C ILE A 161 -2.41 7.47 -7.75
N ARG A 162 -1.90 6.71 -6.78
CA ARG A 162 -0.51 6.85 -6.30
C ARG A 162 0.50 6.31 -7.30
N ALA A 163 0.15 5.26 -8.03
CA ALA A 163 1.04 4.64 -9.00
C ALA A 163 1.00 5.32 -10.39
N PHE A 164 -0.18 5.72 -10.86
CA PHE A 164 -0.40 6.16 -12.25
C PHE A 164 -0.87 7.62 -12.40
N LYS A 165 -1.17 8.33 -11.32
CA LYS A 165 -1.73 9.68 -11.26
C LYS A 165 -3.21 9.71 -11.69
N ASP A 166 -3.47 9.94 -12.96
CA ASP A 166 -4.82 10.00 -13.51
C ASP A 166 -5.24 8.60 -14.00
N VAL A 167 -6.45 8.16 -13.65
CA VAL A 167 -6.90 6.78 -13.90
C VAL A 167 -8.39 6.75 -14.27
N PRO A 168 -8.87 5.75 -15.01
CA PRO A 168 -10.30 5.56 -15.19
C PRO A 168 -11.03 5.38 -13.85
N TYR A 169 -12.11 6.12 -13.62
CA TYR A 169 -12.89 6.01 -12.40
C TYR A 169 -14.35 5.62 -12.69
N SER A 170 -14.81 4.53 -12.10
CA SER A 170 -16.18 4.06 -12.20
C SER A 170 -16.60 3.26 -10.96
N THR A 171 -17.84 3.47 -10.53
CA THR A 171 -18.49 2.67 -9.49
C THR A 171 -19.53 1.69 -10.06
N LYS A 172 -19.64 1.63 -11.39
CA LYS A 172 -20.54 0.71 -12.09
C LYS A 172 -19.91 -0.69 -12.19
N VAL A 173 -20.74 -1.70 -12.20
CA VAL A 173 -20.33 -3.09 -12.51
C VAL A 173 -20.10 -3.22 -14.01
N ILE A 174 -19.04 -3.93 -14.38
CA ILE A 174 -18.73 -4.29 -15.77
C ILE A 174 -18.80 -5.81 -15.87
N ASN A 175 -19.79 -6.32 -16.61
CA ASN A 175 -20.06 -7.75 -16.73
C ASN A 175 -19.57 -8.37 -18.04
N LYS A 176 -19.52 -7.59 -19.13
CA LYS A 176 -19.16 -8.07 -20.47
C LYS A 176 -18.25 -7.07 -21.17
N ASP A 177 -17.39 -7.59 -22.04
CA ASP A 177 -16.51 -6.76 -22.89
C ASP A 177 -17.30 -5.75 -23.77
N VAL A 178 -18.57 -6.06 -24.07
CA VAL A 178 -19.45 -5.20 -24.87
C VAL A 178 -20.00 -4.00 -24.05
N GLU A 179 -19.99 -4.11 -22.71
CA GLU A 179 -20.48 -3.08 -21.79
C GLU A 179 -19.34 -2.17 -21.30
N VAL A 180 -18.13 -2.41 -21.79
CA VAL A 180 -16.99 -1.55 -21.48
C VAL A 180 -17.22 -0.17 -22.11
N GLU A 181 -17.82 0.71 -21.32
CA GLU A 181 -17.71 2.13 -21.60
C GLU A 181 -16.21 2.46 -21.51
N TYR A 182 -15.65 2.98 -22.60
CA TYR A 182 -14.24 3.43 -22.59
C TYR A 182 -14.15 4.72 -21.79
N PHE A 183 -13.91 4.57 -20.50
CA PHE A 183 -13.70 5.72 -19.63
C PHE A 183 -12.34 6.36 -19.94
N GLY A 184 -12.32 7.66 -20.13
CA GLY A 184 -11.10 8.42 -20.13
C GLY A 184 -10.46 8.48 -18.74
N LEU A 185 -9.27 9.06 -18.68
CA LEU A 185 -8.58 9.29 -17.42
C LEU A 185 -9.31 10.39 -16.61
N THR A 186 -9.62 10.08 -15.37
CA THR A 186 -10.13 11.05 -14.39
C THR A 186 -8.94 11.61 -13.61
N ASN A 187 -8.98 12.91 -13.34
CA ASN A 187 -7.90 13.59 -12.60
C ASN A 187 -7.69 12.97 -11.22
N GLN A 188 -6.44 12.87 -10.79
CA GLN A 188 -6.03 12.30 -9.52
C GLN A 188 -6.77 12.89 -8.31
N LEU A 189 -6.97 14.22 -8.26
CA LEU A 189 -7.67 14.85 -7.15
C LEU A 189 -9.16 14.52 -7.15
N ASP A 190 -9.81 14.48 -8.32
CA ASP A 190 -11.23 14.15 -8.42
C ASP A 190 -11.50 12.71 -7.96
N VAL A 191 -10.60 11.78 -8.31
CA VAL A 191 -10.69 10.40 -7.81
C VAL A 191 -10.46 10.37 -6.30
N LEU A 192 -9.43 11.07 -5.80
CA LEU A 192 -9.11 11.12 -4.38
C LEU A 192 -10.26 11.69 -3.56
N ASP A 193 -10.87 12.79 -4.00
CA ASP A 193 -12.04 13.38 -3.34
C ASP A 193 -13.23 12.42 -3.33
N SER A 194 -13.47 11.74 -4.46
CA SER A 194 -14.56 10.76 -4.56
C SER A 194 -14.38 9.60 -3.58
N ILE A 195 -13.17 9.03 -3.47
CA ILE A 195 -12.93 7.93 -2.54
C ILE A 195 -12.89 8.37 -1.08
N ILE A 196 -12.47 9.59 -0.78
CA ILE A 196 -12.59 10.17 0.57
C ILE A 196 -14.06 10.28 0.96
N ILE A 197 -14.90 10.86 0.09
CA ILE A 197 -16.35 10.99 0.31
C ILE A 197 -16.99 9.61 0.55
N ASP A 198 -16.63 8.62 -0.27
CA ASP A 198 -17.14 7.26 -0.14
C ASP A 198 -16.81 6.67 1.24
N VAL A 199 -15.55 6.73 1.66
CA VAL A 199 -15.11 6.17 2.96
C VAL A 199 -15.66 6.97 4.13
N GLU A 200 -15.72 8.31 4.04
CA GLU A 200 -16.35 9.18 5.04
C GLU A 200 -17.82 8.82 5.27
N SER A 201 -18.55 8.45 4.22
CA SER A 201 -19.97 8.10 4.30
C SER A 201 -20.23 6.82 5.10
N VAL A 202 -19.23 5.95 5.23
CA VAL A 202 -19.34 4.63 5.87
C VAL A 202 -18.40 4.44 7.06
N LYS A 203 -17.60 5.42 7.42
CA LYS A 203 -16.71 5.34 8.59
C LYS A 203 -17.52 5.02 9.85
N GLY A 204 -16.97 4.17 10.69
CA GLY A 204 -17.63 3.69 11.92
C GLY A 204 -18.74 2.65 11.68
N GLN A 205 -19.05 2.29 10.43
CA GLN A 205 -20.09 1.32 10.09
C GLN A 205 -19.54 -0.09 9.82
N ALA A 206 -18.25 -0.24 9.52
CA ALA A 206 -17.63 -1.55 9.41
C ALA A 206 -17.56 -2.26 10.78
N ARG A 207 -17.19 -3.52 10.78
CA ARG A 207 -16.92 -4.23 12.05
C ARG A 207 -15.68 -3.65 12.72
N ASN A 208 -15.69 -3.57 14.05
CA ASN A 208 -14.47 -3.27 14.80
C ASN A 208 -13.57 -4.50 14.86
N ARG A 209 -14.19 -5.68 15.05
CA ARG A 209 -13.51 -6.96 15.21
C ARG A 209 -14.37 -8.10 14.67
N PHE A 210 -13.71 -9.14 14.17
CA PHE A 210 -14.30 -10.44 13.83
C PHE A 210 -14.02 -11.45 14.96
N THR A 211 -14.63 -12.63 14.87
CA THR A 211 -14.41 -13.71 15.84
C THR A 211 -12.97 -14.21 15.77
N SER A 212 -12.43 -14.34 14.58
CA SER A 212 -11.05 -14.75 14.38
C SER A 212 -10.12 -13.52 14.27
N ASN A 213 -8.89 -13.64 14.81
CA ASN A 213 -7.89 -12.59 14.66
C ASN A 213 -7.43 -12.45 13.21
N ASN A 214 -7.38 -13.56 12.47
CA ASN A 214 -7.03 -13.54 11.03
C ASN A 214 -8.04 -12.70 10.23
N ASP A 215 -9.34 -12.86 10.49
CA ASP A 215 -10.35 -12.04 9.81
C ASP A 215 -10.32 -10.59 10.31
N THR A 216 -10.04 -10.36 11.60
CA THR A 216 -9.93 -9.01 12.16
C THR A 216 -8.80 -8.21 11.51
N LYS A 217 -7.70 -8.87 11.18
CA LYS A 217 -6.56 -8.24 10.49
C LYS A 217 -6.62 -8.40 8.97
N GLY A 218 -7.34 -9.40 8.48
CA GLY A 218 -7.42 -9.75 7.05
C GLY A 218 -8.58 -9.12 6.28
N LEU A 219 -9.53 -8.51 6.95
CA LEU A 219 -10.68 -7.83 6.37
C LEU A 219 -10.71 -6.36 6.78
N ILE A 220 -11.35 -5.52 5.98
CA ILE A 220 -11.49 -4.10 6.31
C ILE A 220 -12.35 -3.93 7.57
N THR A 221 -11.76 -3.33 8.60
CA THR A 221 -12.40 -2.93 9.85
C THR A 221 -12.48 -1.42 9.97
N ASN A 222 -13.16 -0.90 11.00
CA ASN A 222 -13.17 0.54 11.26
C ASN A 222 -11.75 1.10 11.49
N ALA A 223 -10.86 0.34 12.15
CA ALA A 223 -9.45 0.74 12.29
C ALA A 223 -8.77 0.93 10.93
N ALA A 224 -9.04 0.01 9.97
CA ALA A 224 -8.51 0.11 8.61
C ALA A 224 -9.11 1.30 7.85
N LEU A 225 -10.43 1.58 7.98
CA LEU A 225 -11.06 2.74 7.36
C LEU A 225 -10.47 4.06 7.88
N TYR A 226 -10.24 4.17 9.19
CA TYR A 226 -9.61 5.36 9.77
C TYR A 226 -8.15 5.51 9.35
N ALA A 227 -7.37 4.44 9.31
CA ALA A 227 -5.99 4.47 8.82
C ALA A 227 -5.93 4.92 7.35
N MET A 228 -6.86 4.43 6.54
CA MET A 228 -7.01 4.80 5.13
C MET A 228 -7.37 6.28 4.95
N LEU A 229 -8.34 6.79 5.73
CA LEU A 229 -8.70 8.21 5.71
C LEU A 229 -7.51 9.08 6.13
N SER A 230 -6.75 8.68 7.15
CA SER A 230 -5.54 9.40 7.55
C SER A 230 -4.53 9.53 6.40
N ASP A 231 -4.26 8.43 5.66
CA ASP A 231 -3.34 8.41 4.52
C ASP A 231 -3.89 9.25 3.34
N MET A 232 -5.17 9.13 3.03
CA MET A 232 -5.82 9.87 1.94
C MET A 232 -5.80 11.38 2.19
N TYR A 233 -6.10 11.84 3.41
CA TYR A 233 -6.04 13.25 3.77
C TYR A 233 -4.61 13.79 3.77
N LEU A 234 -3.63 13.01 4.22
CA LEU A 234 -2.22 13.38 4.13
C LEU A 234 -1.77 13.54 2.66
N TRP A 235 -2.22 12.65 1.80
CA TRP A 235 -1.94 12.71 0.37
C TRP A 235 -2.61 13.94 -0.29
N ARG A 236 -3.89 14.17 0.04
CA ARG A 236 -4.66 15.31 -0.46
C ARG A 236 -4.04 16.65 -0.07
N ALA A 237 -3.69 16.81 1.21
CA ALA A 237 -3.00 18.00 1.71
C ALA A 237 -1.71 18.27 0.93
N SER A 238 -0.91 17.24 0.68
CA SER A 238 0.37 17.37 -0.03
C SER A 238 0.18 17.77 -1.50
N LEU A 239 -0.84 17.22 -2.18
CA LEU A 239 -1.16 17.61 -3.56
C LEU A 239 -1.65 19.07 -3.65
N HIS A 240 -2.50 19.49 -2.73
CA HIS A 240 -3.04 20.86 -2.70
C HIS A 240 -1.95 21.87 -2.36
N GLU A 241 -1.11 21.58 -1.35
CA GLU A 241 0.00 22.45 -0.97
C GLU A 241 0.97 22.65 -2.15
N GLY A 242 1.34 21.56 -2.81
CA GLY A 242 2.26 21.60 -3.96
C GLY A 242 1.69 22.33 -5.18
N ARG A 243 0.37 22.35 -5.34
CA ARG A 243 -0.32 23.09 -6.41
C ARG A 243 -0.60 24.55 -6.04
N GLY A 244 -0.30 24.97 -4.80
CA GLY A 244 -0.66 26.30 -4.30
C GLY A 244 -2.17 26.48 -4.02
N LEU A 245 -2.92 25.37 -4.01
CA LEU A 245 -4.35 25.36 -3.72
C LEU A 245 -4.56 25.26 -2.20
N MET A 246 -4.42 26.39 -1.51
CA MET A 246 -4.48 26.40 -0.03
C MET A 246 -5.92 26.14 0.49
N SER A 247 -6.93 26.38 -0.33
CA SER A 247 -8.32 26.02 -0.06
C SER A 247 -9.00 25.57 -1.33
N ASP A 248 -9.90 24.61 -1.20
CA ASP A 248 -10.72 24.09 -2.29
C ASP A 248 -12.15 23.83 -1.80
N THR A 249 -13.12 23.84 -2.73
CA THR A 249 -14.52 23.56 -2.44
C THR A 249 -14.90 22.23 -3.05
N VAL A 250 -15.21 21.25 -2.22
CA VAL A 250 -15.65 19.92 -2.64
C VAL A 250 -17.12 19.74 -2.37
N LEU A 251 -17.86 19.18 -3.32
CA LEU A 251 -19.25 18.81 -3.15
C LEU A 251 -19.36 17.50 -2.36
N LEU A 252 -19.81 17.60 -1.12
CA LEU A 252 -20.16 16.45 -0.28
C LEU A 252 -21.69 16.25 -0.33
N GLY A 253 -22.13 15.38 -1.23
CA GLY A 253 -23.56 15.17 -1.47
C GLY A 253 -24.22 16.41 -2.08
N LYS A 254 -25.09 17.09 -1.30
CA LYS A 254 -25.76 18.33 -1.72
C LYS A 254 -25.08 19.59 -1.19
N ASP A 255 -24.12 19.43 -0.27
CA ASP A 255 -23.48 20.53 0.43
C ASP A 255 -22.06 20.76 -0.07
N SER A 256 -21.71 22.03 -0.29
CA SER A 256 -20.33 22.41 -0.59
C SER A 256 -19.55 22.58 0.71
N VAL A 257 -18.45 21.84 0.84
CA VAL A 257 -17.54 21.92 1.99
C VAL A 257 -16.22 22.51 1.55
N ILE A 258 -15.74 23.52 2.29
CA ILE A 258 -14.43 24.12 2.04
C ILE A 258 -13.38 23.25 2.75
N HIS A 259 -12.47 22.68 1.98
CA HIS A 259 -11.28 22.01 2.47
C HIS A 259 -10.09 22.97 2.40
N THR A 260 -9.29 22.97 3.44
CA THR A 260 -8.02 23.70 3.46
C THR A 260 -6.88 22.72 3.67
N VAL A 261 -5.69 23.05 3.20
CA VAL A 261 -4.47 22.23 3.42
C VAL A 261 -4.26 21.95 4.92
N GLU A 262 -4.39 22.96 5.76
CA GLU A 262 -4.31 22.80 7.22
C GLU A 262 -5.45 21.92 7.76
N GLY A 263 -6.66 22.07 7.23
CA GLY A 263 -7.83 21.24 7.57
C GLY A 263 -7.60 19.77 7.24
N ASP A 264 -7.01 19.49 6.08
CA ASP A 264 -6.68 18.12 5.66
C ASP A 264 -5.58 17.49 6.56
N TYR A 265 -4.54 18.24 6.95
CA TYR A 265 -3.57 17.75 7.94
C TYR A 265 -4.22 17.47 9.31
N LYS A 266 -5.13 18.32 9.76
CA LYS A 266 -5.90 18.08 11.00
C LYS A 266 -6.79 16.85 10.88
N LYS A 267 -7.41 16.60 9.73
CA LYS A 267 -8.18 15.39 9.46
C LYS A 267 -7.29 14.14 9.44
N CYS A 268 -6.09 14.22 8.85
CA CYS A 268 -5.10 13.14 8.94
C CYS A 268 -4.80 12.78 10.40
N ILE A 269 -4.57 13.77 11.26
CA ILE A 269 -4.27 13.56 12.68
C ILE A 269 -5.48 12.97 13.41
N GLU A 270 -6.68 13.52 13.20
CA GLU A 270 -7.94 13.04 13.79
C GLU A 270 -8.16 11.54 13.47
N TYR A 271 -8.05 11.15 12.20
CA TYR A 271 -8.25 9.77 11.79
C TYR A 271 -7.11 8.84 12.20
N ALA A 272 -5.88 9.34 12.32
CA ALA A 272 -4.80 8.59 12.93
C ALA A 272 -5.12 8.24 14.39
N ASP A 273 -5.63 9.18 15.16
CA ASP A 273 -6.03 8.98 16.56
C ASP A 273 -7.19 7.98 16.68
N GLU A 274 -8.20 8.07 15.80
CA GLU A 274 -9.30 7.11 15.79
C GLU A 274 -8.84 5.69 15.39
N ALA A 275 -7.92 5.57 14.43
CA ALA A 275 -7.34 4.28 14.05
C ALA A 275 -6.59 3.64 15.22
N ILE A 276 -5.72 4.41 15.89
CA ILE A 276 -4.94 3.97 17.05
C ILE A 276 -5.87 3.57 18.20
N ALA A 277 -6.85 4.41 18.54
CA ALA A 277 -7.81 4.14 19.62
C ALA A 277 -8.67 2.90 19.34
N THR A 278 -9.06 2.69 18.07
CA THR A 278 -9.86 1.53 17.67
C THR A 278 -9.02 0.25 17.70
N LEU A 279 -7.80 0.29 17.18
CA LEU A 279 -6.85 -0.83 17.25
C LEU A 279 -6.60 -1.25 18.71
N TYR A 280 -6.35 -0.27 19.56
CA TYR A 280 -6.13 -0.46 20.98
C TYR A 280 -7.32 -1.16 21.65
N ARG A 281 -8.54 -0.65 21.46
CA ARG A 281 -9.77 -1.28 22.00
C ARG A 281 -9.94 -2.71 21.51
N ASN A 282 -9.61 -2.99 20.25
CA ASN A 282 -9.69 -4.33 19.68
C ASN A 282 -8.70 -5.30 20.32
N ASN A 283 -7.47 -4.87 20.56
CA ASN A 283 -6.43 -5.68 21.19
C ASN A 283 -6.80 -5.98 22.66
N LEU A 284 -7.32 -5.00 23.41
CA LEU A 284 -7.78 -5.21 24.79
C LEU A 284 -8.89 -6.26 24.91
N GLN A 285 -9.85 -6.25 23.99
CA GLN A 285 -10.96 -7.21 23.99
C GLN A 285 -10.52 -8.64 23.62
N GLY A 286 -9.37 -8.75 22.91
CA GLY A 286 -8.83 -10.02 22.43
C GLY A 286 -7.91 -10.73 23.38
N ASN A 287 -7.30 -10.01 24.32
CA ASN A 287 -6.28 -10.54 25.20
C ASN A 287 -6.46 -10.02 26.64
N THR A 288 -6.98 -10.87 27.51
CA THR A 288 -7.16 -10.55 28.95
C THR A 288 -5.84 -10.43 29.71
N SER A 289 -4.71 -10.77 29.08
CA SER A 289 -3.35 -10.67 29.63
C SER A 289 -2.75 -9.29 29.47
N PHE A 290 -3.32 -8.43 28.64
CA PHE A 290 -2.96 -7.01 28.57
C PHE A 290 -3.50 -6.31 29.82
N GLY A 291 -2.69 -6.23 30.86
CA GLY A 291 -3.05 -5.50 32.07
C GLY A 291 -3.21 -4.00 31.77
N SER A 292 -4.30 -3.41 32.23
CA SER A 292 -4.63 -1.99 32.07
C SER A 292 -3.52 -1.03 32.53
N THR A 293 -2.60 -1.50 33.38
CA THR A 293 -1.46 -0.72 33.89
C THR A 293 -0.32 -0.55 32.90
N VAL A 294 -0.22 -1.39 31.87
CA VAL A 294 0.85 -1.30 30.87
C VAL A 294 0.53 -0.22 29.83
N LEU A 295 -0.73 0.01 29.56
CA LEU A 295 -1.21 0.86 28.48
C LEU A 295 -1.26 2.35 28.81
N ASP A 296 -1.38 2.70 30.09
CA ASP A 296 -1.26 4.10 30.56
C ASP A 296 0.17 4.64 30.45
N LYS A 297 1.16 3.76 30.22
CA LYS A 297 2.59 4.09 30.13
C LYS A 297 3.18 3.90 28.72
N ILE A 298 2.38 3.46 27.75
CA ILE A 298 2.86 3.19 26.42
C ILE A 298 2.67 4.43 25.56
N ASP A 299 3.76 4.90 24.99
CA ASP A 299 3.72 5.85 23.90
C ASP A 299 2.92 5.25 22.73
N PHE A 300 1.59 5.49 22.74
CA PHE A 300 0.68 5.14 21.66
C PHE A 300 0.41 3.65 21.37
N GLY A 301 0.59 2.75 22.34
CA GLY A 301 0.28 1.32 22.15
C GLY A 301 1.30 0.54 21.33
N LEU A 302 2.48 1.09 21.14
CA LEU A 302 3.61 0.35 20.58
C LEU A 302 3.92 -0.88 21.40
N ALA A 303 4.27 -1.99 20.75
CA ALA A 303 4.80 -3.17 21.42
C ALA A 303 6.00 -2.74 22.28
N ASN A 304 5.83 -2.81 23.60
CA ASN A 304 6.75 -2.15 24.51
C ASN A 304 7.93 -3.07 24.85
N CYS A 305 9.13 -2.54 24.76
CA CYS A 305 10.31 -3.19 25.32
C CYS A 305 10.14 -3.57 26.80
N GLU A 306 9.37 -2.82 27.60
CA GLU A 306 9.14 -3.15 29.03
C GLU A 306 8.23 -4.37 29.23
N MET A 307 7.27 -4.66 28.33
CA MET A 307 6.49 -5.90 28.41
C MET A 307 7.38 -7.14 28.33
N TYR A 308 8.45 -7.03 27.62
CA TYR A 308 9.40 -8.11 27.39
C TYR A 308 10.62 -8.04 28.31
N LYS A 309 10.79 -6.96 29.08
CA LYS A 309 11.89 -6.78 30.03
C LYS A 309 11.89 -7.85 31.12
N ASN A 310 10.70 -8.29 31.57
CA ASN A 310 10.57 -9.35 32.58
C ASN A 310 10.95 -10.75 32.06
N GLU A 311 10.87 -10.99 30.75
CA GLU A 311 11.39 -12.23 30.13
C GLU A 311 12.92 -12.20 30.00
N PHE A 312 13.53 -11.03 30.08
CA PHE A 312 14.97 -10.79 29.92
C PHE A 312 15.76 -10.84 31.21
N ASP A 313 15.15 -10.53 32.35
CA ASP A 313 15.79 -10.77 33.66
C ASP A 313 16.08 -12.26 33.89
N ASN A 314 15.43 -13.14 33.12
CA ASN A 314 15.85 -14.52 32.94
C ASN A 314 16.88 -14.66 31.79
N VAL A 315 18.05 -14.09 32.00
CA VAL A 315 19.22 -14.07 31.08
C VAL A 315 19.70 -15.44 30.57
N ALA A 316 19.04 -16.52 30.97
CA ALA A 316 19.31 -17.88 30.50
C ALA A 316 18.99 -18.13 29.02
N SER A 317 18.19 -17.29 28.36
CA SER A 317 17.82 -17.46 26.95
C SER A 317 18.63 -16.60 25.97
N GLY A 318 19.41 -15.64 26.43
CA GLY A 318 20.35 -14.85 25.62
C GLY A 318 19.74 -14.00 24.50
N ARG A 319 18.41 -13.72 24.54
CA ARG A 319 17.72 -12.97 23.48
C ARG A 319 17.44 -11.53 23.91
N PRO A 320 17.82 -10.51 23.13
CA PRO A 320 17.50 -9.12 23.43
C PRO A 320 15.99 -8.79 23.29
N ALA A 321 15.46 -7.92 24.17
CA ALA A 321 14.03 -7.55 24.25
C ALA A 321 13.47 -6.94 22.97
N ASP A 322 14.25 -6.14 22.34
CA ASP A 322 13.98 -5.41 21.10
C ASP A 322 13.80 -6.31 19.88
N LEU A 323 14.50 -7.44 19.86
CA LEU A 323 14.26 -8.48 18.86
C LEU A 323 12.84 -9.05 18.97
N VAL A 324 12.23 -8.97 20.14
CA VAL A 324 10.88 -9.50 20.36
C VAL A 324 9.83 -8.64 19.64
N ALA A 325 9.91 -7.30 19.70
CA ALA A 325 8.96 -6.45 19.01
C ALA A 325 8.97 -6.67 17.49
N GLN A 326 10.17 -6.76 16.90
CA GLN A 326 10.30 -7.05 15.47
C GLN A 326 9.88 -8.49 15.14
N ARG A 327 10.14 -9.45 16.05
CA ARG A 327 9.70 -10.84 15.92
C ARG A 327 8.18 -10.98 15.95
N GLU A 328 7.48 -10.23 16.81
CA GLU A 328 6.02 -10.20 16.87
C GLU A 328 5.40 -9.76 15.54
N ILE A 329 6.05 -8.82 14.84
CA ILE A 329 5.55 -8.28 13.58
C ILE A 329 6.02 -9.14 12.39
N PHE A 330 7.28 -9.57 12.38
CA PHE A 330 7.96 -10.21 11.24
C PHE A 330 8.57 -11.58 11.55
N GLY A 331 8.47 -12.08 12.76
CA GLY A 331 9.08 -13.32 13.22
C GLY A 331 8.43 -14.61 12.74
N ASP A 332 8.79 -15.76 13.31
CA ASP A 332 8.25 -17.06 12.93
C ASP A 332 6.86 -17.33 13.52
N ASP A 333 6.10 -18.29 12.94
CA ASP A 333 4.73 -18.62 13.39
C ASP A 333 4.63 -19.14 14.83
N ARG A 334 5.75 -19.55 15.42
CA ARG A 334 5.78 -19.98 16.82
C ARG A 334 5.67 -18.80 17.79
N SER A 335 5.92 -17.60 17.30
CA SER A 335 6.01 -16.37 18.09
C SER A 335 5.12 -15.24 17.62
N GLY A 336 4.25 -15.45 16.64
CA GLY A 336 3.28 -14.42 16.26
C GLY A 336 3.39 -13.89 14.83
N GLY A 337 4.46 -13.60 14.27
CA GLY A 337 4.83 -13.06 12.93
C GLY A 337 3.78 -12.77 11.83
N LYS A 338 2.49 -12.95 12.13
CA LYS A 338 1.32 -12.62 11.32
C LYS A 338 0.24 -12.06 12.22
N ASN A 339 -0.53 -11.12 11.71
CA ASN A 339 -1.68 -10.58 12.43
C ASN A 339 -1.30 -10.07 13.83
N SER A 340 -0.13 -9.41 13.91
CA SER A 340 0.41 -8.88 15.16
C SER A 340 -0.53 -7.84 15.78
N GLU A 341 -0.30 -7.49 17.04
CA GLU A 341 -1.07 -6.45 17.72
C GLU A 341 -0.90 -5.07 17.11
N GLU A 342 0.26 -4.80 16.50
CA GLU A 342 0.49 -3.56 15.73
C GLU A 342 -0.19 -3.57 14.36
N SER A 343 -0.59 -4.71 13.83
CA SER A 343 -1.24 -4.80 12.53
C SER A 343 -2.66 -4.25 12.57
N ILE A 344 -3.00 -3.47 11.55
CA ILE A 344 -4.35 -2.93 11.34
C ILE A 344 -5.03 -3.68 10.20
N PHE A 345 -4.34 -3.84 9.07
CA PHE A 345 -4.85 -4.58 7.91
C PHE A 345 -3.72 -5.24 7.15
N GLU A 346 -3.85 -6.57 6.93
CA GLU A 346 -2.91 -7.41 6.21
C GLU A 346 -3.62 -8.28 5.17
N LEU A 347 -3.07 -8.43 3.99
CA LEU A 347 -3.49 -9.45 3.04
C LEU A 347 -2.99 -10.81 3.51
N GLN A 348 -3.92 -11.77 3.66
CA GLN A 348 -3.68 -13.06 4.28
C GLN A 348 -3.16 -14.09 3.27
N PHE A 349 -2.03 -14.70 3.60
CA PHE A 349 -1.41 -15.79 2.83
C PHE A 349 -1.29 -17.06 3.67
N SER A 350 -1.19 -18.20 3.02
CA SER A 350 -1.04 -19.51 3.67
C SER A 350 0.01 -20.36 2.95
N SER A 351 0.41 -21.47 3.58
CA SER A 351 1.40 -22.41 3.04
C SER A 351 0.90 -23.24 1.84
N SER A 352 -0.38 -23.12 1.47
CA SER A 352 -0.88 -23.79 0.25
C SER A 352 -0.37 -23.04 -0.98
N ASP A 353 0.03 -23.77 -2.03
CA ASP A 353 0.57 -23.19 -3.28
C ASP A 353 -0.35 -22.13 -3.90
N GLU A 354 -1.66 -22.30 -3.75
CA GLU A 354 -2.65 -21.34 -4.25
C GLU A 354 -2.72 -20.01 -3.47
N ARG A 355 -2.14 -19.96 -2.27
CA ARG A 355 -2.17 -18.81 -1.36
C ARG A 355 -0.78 -18.41 -0.88
N SER A 356 0.25 -18.81 -1.60
CA SER A 356 1.62 -18.46 -1.25
C SER A 356 1.97 -17.02 -1.66
N ASN A 357 2.82 -16.37 -0.89
CA ASN A 357 3.39 -15.04 -1.19
C ASN A 357 4.84 -15.15 -1.69
N GLY A 358 5.18 -16.27 -2.33
CA GLY A 358 6.56 -16.59 -2.76
C GLY A 358 7.18 -15.51 -3.65
N THR A 359 6.35 -14.83 -4.45
CA THR A 359 6.82 -13.76 -5.33
C THR A 359 7.41 -12.59 -4.55
N VAL A 360 6.82 -12.20 -3.43
CA VAL A 360 7.31 -11.10 -2.60
C VAL A 360 8.56 -11.51 -1.83
N SER A 361 8.61 -12.74 -1.32
CA SER A 361 9.83 -13.28 -0.69
C SER A 361 11.00 -13.30 -1.67
N HIS A 362 10.75 -13.60 -2.95
CA HIS A 362 11.77 -13.51 -4.00
C HIS A 362 12.27 -12.11 -4.30
N LEU A 363 11.45 -11.09 -4.07
CA LEU A 363 11.88 -9.71 -4.28
C LEU A 363 12.88 -9.26 -3.21
N TYR A 364 12.61 -9.54 -1.95
CA TYR A 364 13.28 -8.92 -0.82
C TYR A 364 14.20 -9.84 -0.01
N GLY A 365 13.86 -11.12 0.14
CA GLY A 365 14.55 -12.06 1.03
C GLY A 365 15.96 -12.46 0.57
N TYR A 366 16.61 -13.30 1.38
CA TYR A 366 17.85 -13.94 1.03
C TYR A 366 17.58 -15.33 0.46
N SER A 367 17.45 -15.45 -0.81
CA SER A 367 17.57 -16.75 -1.50
C SER A 367 18.47 -16.56 -2.71
N ASN A 368 18.99 -17.64 -3.27
CA ASN A 368 19.85 -17.59 -4.47
C ASN A 368 19.16 -16.92 -5.69
N GLY A 369 17.97 -16.39 -5.51
CA GLY A 369 17.17 -15.75 -6.54
C GLY A 369 16.61 -14.37 -6.20
N THR A 370 16.92 -13.77 -5.04
CA THR A 370 16.39 -12.45 -4.71
C THR A 370 16.87 -11.38 -5.67
N HIS A 371 15.93 -10.52 -6.06
CA HIS A 371 16.21 -9.48 -7.04
C HIS A 371 16.83 -8.23 -6.44
N PHE A 372 16.49 -7.91 -5.19
CA PHE A 372 16.84 -6.65 -4.56
C PHE A 372 17.75 -6.85 -3.36
N GLN A 373 18.69 -5.96 -3.22
CA GLN A 373 19.46 -5.77 -1.99
C GLN A 373 19.23 -4.36 -1.47
N VAL A 374 19.46 -4.18 -0.18
CA VAL A 374 19.32 -2.87 0.45
C VAL A 374 20.44 -1.95 0.01
N CYS A 375 20.12 -0.74 -0.38
CA CYS A 375 21.11 0.27 -0.74
C CYS A 375 21.83 0.77 0.53
N GLU A 376 23.01 0.25 0.80
CA GLU A 376 23.82 0.58 1.98
C GLU A 376 24.12 2.08 2.07
N ALA A 377 24.48 2.69 0.95
CA ALA A 377 24.84 4.11 0.92
C ALA A 377 23.67 5.03 1.32
N ALA A 378 22.43 4.68 0.92
CA ALA A 378 21.26 5.44 1.28
C ALA A 378 20.84 5.22 2.75
N LEU A 379 20.82 3.98 3.21
CA LEU A 379 20.45 3.64 4.58
C LEU A 379 21.54 4.04 5.59
N GLY A 380 22.81 3.87 5.27
CA GLY A 380 23.91 4.33 6.11
C GLY A 380 23.85 5.83 6.38
N ALA A 381 23.42 6.63 5.40
CA ALA A 381 23.20 8.06 5.60
C ALA A 381 22.08 8.38 6.61
N VAL A 382 21.04 7.53 6.66
CA VAL A 382 19.91 7.68 7.60
C VAL A 382 20.29 7.21 9.01
N TYR A 383 21.03 6.12 9.11
CA TYR A 383 21.55 5.60 10.39
C TYR A 383 22.71 6.46 10.97
N GLY A 384 23.17 7.49 10.25
CA GLY A 384 24.20 8.42 10.73
C GLY A 384 25.62 7.87 10.73
N GLY A 385 25.88 6.82 9.94
CA GLY A 385 27.18 6.17 9.83
C GLY A 385 27.11 4.77 9.29
N SER A 386 28.06 3.93 9.67
CA SER A 386 28.00 2.50 9.34
C SER A 386 26.86 1.82 10.11
N ILE A 387 26.12 0.96 9.46
CA ILE A 387 25.14 0.05 10.08
C ILE A 387 25.82 -0.85 11.14
N ASN A 388 27.14 -0.97 11.06
CA ASN A 388 28.00 -1.78 11.92
C ASN A 388 28.86 -0.96 12.89
N ASP A 389 28.42 0.22 13.34
CA ASP A 389 29.25 1.01 14.26
C ASP A 389 29.45 0.26 15.59
N ASP A 390 30.73 -0.07 15.92
CA ASP A 390 31.19 -0.82 17.10
C ASP A 390 30.83 -0.16 18.45
N ASN A 391 30.21 1.00 18.45
CA ASN A 391 29.80 1.72 19.65
C ASN A 391 28.57 1.14 20.37
N GLY A 392 28.14 -0.06 20.03
CA GLY A 392 27.01 -0.75 20.70
C GLY A 392 25.66 -0.13 20.41
N ARG A 393 25.51 0.55 19.28
CA ARG A 393 24.27 1.11 18.78
C ARG A 393 23.59 0.08 17.88
N TYR A 394 22.85 -0.80 18.49
CA TYR A 394 22.11 -1.78 17.71
C TYR A 394 20.66 -1.32 17.60
N ASP A 395 20.27 -0.82 16.44
CA ASP A 395 18.86 -0.72 16.07
C ASP A 395 18.38 -2.14 15.72
N SER A 396 17.40 -2.66 16.46
CA SER A 396 16.87 -4.02 16.25
C SER A 396 16.34 -4.26 14.85
N ARG A 397 15.97 -3.18 14.16
CA ARG A 397 15.51 -3.25 12.76
C ARG A 397 16.63 -3.68 11.81
N THR A 398 17.90 -3.50 12.18
CA THR A 398 19.03 -4.00 11.40
C THR A 398 19.07 -5.53 11.29
N TRP A 399 18.39 -6.23 12.19
CA TRP A 399 18.36 -7.70 12.19
C TRP A 399 17.22 -8.28 11.35
N TYR A 400 16.08 -7.59 11.28
CA TYR A 400 14.91 -8.04 10.54
C TYR A 400 14.71 -7.30 9.22
N SER A 401 15.08 -6.03 9.17
CA SER A 401 14.88 -5.19 8.00
C SER A 401 16.13 -5.04 7.15
N VAL A 402 17.31 -4.96 7.77
CA VAL A 402 18.58 -4.69 7.07
C VAL A 402 19.65 -5.60 7.65
N CYS A 403 19.70 -6.84 7.21
CA CYS A 403 20.68 -7.79 7.72
C CYS A 403 21.85 -7.98 6.75
N LYS A 404 23.06 -8.00 7.28
CA LYS A 404 24.25 -8.37 6.53
C LYS A 404 24.21 -9.86 6.25
N SER A 405 24.38 -10.22 5.00
CA SER A 405 24.39 -11.64 4.60
C SER A 405 25.63 -12.33 5.11
N ILE A 406 25.45 -13.25 6.06
CA ILE A 406 26.48 -14.18 6.51
C ILE A 406 26.02 -15.60 6.15
N VAL A 407 26.62 -16.20 5.15
CA VAL A 407 26.35 -17.58 4.77
C VAL A 407 27.57 -18.44 5.07
N GLY A 408 27.43 -19.35 6.02
CA GLY A 408 28.47 -20.30 6.37
C GLY A 408 29.81 -19.63 6.72
N ASN A 409 29.81 -18.61 7.57
CA ASN A 409 30.98 -17.80 7.95
C ASN A 409 31.59 -16.94 6.82
N ARG A 410 30.90 -16.74 5.73
CA ARG A 410 31.31 -15.79 4.69
C ARG A 410 30.45 -14.55 4.72
N ASP A 411 31.04 -13.41 5.01
CA ASP A 411 30.47 -12.10 4.77
C ASP A 411 30.38 -11.87 3.26
N LEU A 412 29.16 -11.82 2.73
CA LEU A 412 28.92 -11.57 1.31
C LEU A 412 28.97 -10.08 0.95
N GLY A 413 29.20 -9.20 1.94
CA GLY A 413 29.35 -7.76 1.70
C GLY A 413 28.07 -7.01 1.32
N HIS A 414 26.93 -7.64 1.39
CA HIS A 414 25.64 -7.05 0.99
C HIS A 414 24.60 -7.16 2.09
N TYR A 415 23.64 -6.23 2.06
CA TYR A 415 22.52 -6.18 3.00
C TYR A 415 21.22 -6.59 2.33
N TYR A 416 20.45 -7.43 3.02
CA TYR A 416 19.16 -7.93 2.56
C TYR A 416 18.07 -7.62 3.57
N CYS A 417 16.80 -7.64 3.13
CA CYS A 417 15.65 -7.50 4.00
C CYS A 417 14.99 -8.86 4.25
N PHE A 418 14.88 -9.23 5.52
CA PHE A 418 14.32 -10.52 5.93
C PHE A 418 12.85 -10.43 6.40
N LYS A 419 12.21 -9.28 6.36
CA LYS A 419 10.81 -9.12 6.80
C LYS A 419 9.85 -10.13 6.17
N HIS A 420 10.12 -10.56 4.94
CA HIS A 420 9.25 -11.47 4.20
C HIS A 420 9.75 -12.92 4.13
N SER A 421 10.89 -13.23 4.71
CA SER A 421 11.52 -14.55 4.65
C SER A 421 11.50 -15.32 5.98
N ARG A 422 10.79 -14.81 6.99
CA ARG A 422 10.65 -15.48 8.30
C ARG A 422 11.99 -15.76 8.98
N PRO A 423 12.77 -14.74 9.29
CA PRO A 423 14.08 -14.95 9.88
C PRO A 423 13.98 -15.55 11.28
N SER A 424 14.80 -16.52 11.59
CA SER A 424 15.11 -16.86 12.96
C SER A 424 16.40 -16.15 13.37
N VAL A 425 16.35 -15.43 14.48
CA VAL A 425 17.47 -14.66 15.00
C VAL A 425 17.93 -15.31 16.30
N SER A 426 19.20 -15.68 16.37
CA SER A 426 19.82 -16.23 17.57
C SER A 426 21.13 -15.51 17.88
N ILE A 427 21.55 -15.59 19.14
CA ILE A 427 22.84 -15.05 19.58
C ILE A 427 23.75 -16.25 19.82
N SER A 428 24.95 -16.21 19.26
CA SER A 428 25.94 -17.24 19.49
C SER A 428 26.39 -17.27 20.95
N ASP A 429 26.69 -18.45 21.49
CA ASP A 429 27.24 -18.61 22.83
C ASP A 429 28.72 -18.18 22.95
N ASN A 430 29.31 -17.73 21.85
CA ASN A 430 30.69 -17.28 21.79
C ASN A 430 30.92 -16.01 22.63
N ALA A 431 32.16 -15.77 23.02
CA ALA A 431 32.54 -14.58 23.82
C ALA A 431 32.14 -13.24 23.16
N ASP A 432 32.08 -13.22 21.82
CA ASP A 432 31.72 -12.04 21.01
C ASP A 432 30.21 -11.89 20.80
N LYS A 433 29.40 -12.86 21.25
CA LYS A 433 27.92 -12.85 21.14
C LYS A 433 27.42 -12.42 19.75
N GLU A 434 27.93 -13.06 18.72
CA GLU A 434 27.52 -12.80 17.35
C GLU A 434 26.03 -13.12 17.13
N ILE A 435 25.34 -12.24 16.43
CA ILE A 435 23.95 -12.44 16.05
C ILE A 435 23.91 -13.23 14.75
N ILE A 436 23.22 -14.36 14.80
CA ILE A 436 23.04 -15.26 13.65
C ILE A 436 21.60 -15.09 13.16
N VAL A 437 21.46 -14.76 11.89
CA VAL A 437 20.15 -14.70 11.22
C VAL A 437 20.07 -15.83 10.22
N GLU A 438 19.10 -16.71 10.40
CA GLU A 438 18.81 -17.81 9.49
C GLU A 438 17.52 -17.50 8.71
N ASP A 439 17.59 -17.61 7.40
CA ASP A 439 16.44 -17.51 6.51
C ASP A 439 15.72 -18.86 6.43
N ASN A 440 14.45 -18.89 6.79
CA ASN A 440 13.62 -20.09 6.70
C ASN A 440 12.85 -20.19 5.36
N SER A 441 13.06 -19.28 4.42
CA SER A 441 12.54 -19.28 3.04
C SER A 441 11.03 -19.55 2.89
N ASP A 442 10.25 -19.25 3.91
CA ASP A 442 8.81 -19.49 3.88
C ASP A 442 8.06 -18.47 3.02
N SER A 443 7.25 -18.98 2.11
CA SER A 443 6.56 -18.19 1.07
C SER A 443 5.15 -17.73 1.45
N TYR A 444 4.79 -17.70 2.73
CA TYR A 444 3.41 -17.42 3.14
C TYR A 444 3.26 -16.28 4.18
N ARG A 445 4.16 -15.32 4.13
CA ARG A 445 4.02 -14.09 4.92
C ARG A 445 2.86 -13.25 4.44
N ASN A 446 2.11 -12.71 5.39
CA ASN A 446 1.11 -11.71 5.09
C ASN A 446 1.77 -10.44 4.56
N TRP A 447 1.04 -9.72 3.74
CA TRP A 447 1.45 -8.40 3.28
C TRP A 447 0.73 -7.32 4.07
N ILE A 448 1.49 -6.55 4.85
CA ILE A 448 0.96 -5.50 5.69
C ILE A 448 0.58 -4.29 4.83
N ILE A 449 -0.70 -3.90 4.86
CA ILE A 449 -1.19 -2.70 4.20
C ILE A 449 -1.10 -1.50 5.15
N TYR A 450 -1.60 -1.66 6.39
CA TYR A 450 -1.50 -0.65 7.44
C TYR A 450 -1.14 -1.29 8.78
N ARG A 451 -0.25 -0.63 9.52
CA ARG A 451 0.07 -0.97 10.89
C ARG A 451 0.27 0.28 11.74
N LEU A 452 0.30 0.11 13.06
CA LEU A 452 0.32 1.18 14.05
C LEU A 452 1.40 2.23 13.77
N THR A 453 2.64 1.82 13.53
CA THR A 453 3.75 2.76 13.30
C THR A 453 3.61 3.54 12.00
N ASP A 454 3.01 2.97 10.96
CA ASP A 454 2.70 3.72 9.73
C ASP A 454 1.72 4.85 10.02
N VAL A 455 0.63 4.55 10.76
CA VAL A 455 -0.37 5.56 11.15
C VAL A 455 0.24 6.63 12.06
N MET A 456 1.08 6.24 13.01
CA MET A 456 1.82 7.17 13.87
C MET A 456 2.73 8.09 13.05
N LEU A 457 3.45 7.56 12.07
CA LEU A 457 4.34 8.34 11.22
C LEU A 457 3.59 9.22 10.21
N MET A 458 2.39 8.83 9.75
CA MET A 458 1.51 9.72 9.00
C MET A 458 1.07 10.93 9.85
N LYS A 459 0.68 10.68 11.11
CA LYS A 459 0.37 11.74 12.07
C LYS A 459 1.57 12.66 12.32
N ALA A 460 2.76 12.10 12.51
CA ALA A 460 3.99 12.87 12.69
C ALA A 460 4.32 13.73 11.46
N GLU A 461 4.12 13.20 10.25
CA GLU A 461 4.33 13.95 9.01
C GLU A 461 3.34 15.12 8.87
N ALA A 462 2.07 14.92 9.23
CA ALA A 462 1.08 15.98 9.24
C ALA A 462 1.45 17.12 10.21
N TYR A 463 1.90 16.79 11.43
CA TYR A 463 2.42 17.78 12.37
C TYR A 463 3.64 18.51 11.82
N ALA A 464 4.62 17.79 11.28
CA ALA A 464 5.83 18.37 10.70
C ALA A 464 5.52 19.29 9.50
N ALA A 465 4.54 18.93 8.66
CA ALA A 465 4.11 19.72 7.52
C ALA A 465 3.38 21.02 7.93
N MET A 466 2.53 20.97 8.95
CA MET A 466 1.91 22.18 9.51
C MET A 466 2.94 23.14 10.14
N GLY A 467 4.08 22.61 10.57
CA GLY A 467 5.16 23.40 11.13
C GLY A 467 4.81 24.10 12.46
N GLY A 468 5.70 24.99 12.90
CA GLY A 468 5.57 25.66 14.18
C GLY A 468 6.13 24.84 15.35
N LYS A 469 6.48 25.50 16.44
CA LYS A 469 7.23 24.91 17.57
C LYS A 469 6.52 23.71 18.19
N GLU A 470 5.22 23.83 18.46
CA GLU A 470 4.46 22.79 19.15
C GLU A 470 4.23 21.58 18.23
N ASN A 471 3.86 21.79 16.97
CA ASN A 471 3.68 20.70 16.01
C ASN A 471 4.99 19.96 15.75
N ASN A 472 6.09 20.68 15.59
CA ASN A 472 7.42 20.09 15.41
C ASN A 472 7.84 19.24 16.61
N LYS A 473 7.52 19.69 17.83
CA LYS A 473 7.76 18.93 19.05
C LYS A 473 6.93 17.62 19.07
N LEU A 474 5.65 17.69 18.70
CA LEU A 474 4.77 16.51 18.62
C LEU A 474 5.28 15.51 17.57
N ALA A 475 5.68 16.00 16.39
CA ALA A 475 6.27 15.16 15.35
C ALA A 475 7.53 14.44 15.87
N GLN A 476 8.43 15.16 16.53
CA GLN A 476 9.66 14.59 17.10
C GLN A 476 9.38 13.58 18.20
N GLN A 477 8.40 13.83 19.08
CA GLN A 477 8.03 12.90 20.14
C GLN A 477 7.55 11.55 19.56
N ILE A 478 6.73 11.57 18.51
CA ILE A 478 6.26 10.35 17.84
C ILE A 478 7.44 9.60 17.21
N VAL A 479 8.30 10.29 16.47
CA VAL A 479 9.49 9.68 15.86
C VAL A 479 10.38 9.05 16.91
N ASN A 480 10.64 9.77 18.02
CA ASN A 480 11.47 9.27 19.11
C ASN A 480 10.86 8.05 19.81
N ALA A 481 9.52 7.99 19.95
CA ALA A 481 8.85 6.81 20.52
C ALA A 481 9.12 5.55 19.70
N ILE A 482 8.98 5.65 18.37
CA ILE A 482 9.23 4.54 17.44
C ILE A 482 10.73 4.18 17.42
N HIS A 483 11.58 5.20 17.34
CA HIS A 483 13.04 5.01 17.30
C HIS A 483 13.56 4.32 18.57
N ARG A 484 13.14 4.77 19.77
CA ARG A 484 13.54 4.16 21.04
C ARG A 484 13.05 2.72 21.20
N ARG A 485 11.85 2.38 20.73
CA ARG A 485 11.39 1.00 20.71
C ARG A 485 12.38 0.07 20.01
N SER A 486 12.97 0.56 18.94
CA SER A 486 13.87 -0.22 18.09
C SER A 486 15.33 -0.14 18.52
N PHE A 487 15.67 0.86 19.32
CA PHE A 487 17.04 1.17 19.70
C PHE A 487 17.36 0.67 21.12
N CYS A 488 17.67 -0.61 21.24
CA CYS A 488 18.04 -1.21 22.52
C CYS A 488 19.53 -1.35 22.69
N ASN A 489 19.98 -1.05 23.91
CA ASN A 489 21.34 -1.25 24.31
C ASN A 489 21.44 -2.57 25.09
N LEU A 490 22.16 -3.52 24.55
CA LEU A 490 22.41 -4.82 25.19
C LEU A 490 23.17 -4.72 26.53
N LYS A 491 23.72 -3.56 26.88
CA LYS A 491 24.62 -3.39 28.03
C LYS A 491 24.14 -2.43 29.12
N GLU A 492 23.11 -1.65 28.89
CA GLU A 492 22.64 -0.66 29.86
C GLU A 492 21.11 -0.60 29.89
N ASP A 493 20.54 -0.55 31.10
CA ASP A 493 19.13 -0.22 31.31
C ASP A 493 18.81 1.15 30.71
N VAL A 494 18.04 1.16 29.62
CA VAL A 494 17.46 2.40 29.09
C VAL A 494 16.34 2.78 30.03
N LYS A 495 16.59 3.64 30.99
CA LYS A 495 15.53 4.33 31.71
C LYS A 495 14.84 5.24 30.71
N ILE A 496 13.61 4.91 30.35
CA ILE A 496 12.71 5.81 29.64
C ILE A 496 12.37 6.92 30.63
N GLU A 497 13.15 8.00 30.63
CA GLU A 497 12.78 9.19 31.39
C GLU A 497 11.65 9.89 30.65
N GLU A 498 10.55 10.16 31.35
CA GLU A 498 9.31 10.76 30.84
C GLU A 498 9.50 12.17 30.23
N ASP A 499 10.67 12.78 30.33
CA ASP A 499 10.89 14.18 29.97
C ASP A 499 11.81 14.35 28.74
N VAL A 500 11.23 14.15 27.56
CA VAL A 500 11.91 14.37 26.27
C VAL A 500 11.95 15.88 25.88
N THR A 501 11.50 16.74 26.77
CA THR A 501 11.26 18.16 26.45
C THR A 501 12.53 19.00 26.22
N THR A 502 13.73 18.46 26.46
CA THR A 502 14.96 19.24 26.47
C THR A 502 16.17 18.61 25.78
N SER A 503 16.00 17.63 24.92
CA SER A 503 17.12 17.18 24.10
C SER A 503 17.50 18.30 23.12
N SER A 504 18.57 19.02 23.42
CA SER A 504 19.15 19.95 22.45
C SER A 504 19.73 19.12 21.29
N ALA A 505 19.65 19.63 20.07
CA ALA A 505 20.24 19.00 18.88
C ALA A 505 21.75 18.66 19.06
N ASN A 506 22.40 19.25 20.07
CA ASN A 506 23.81 19.05 20.37
C ASN A 506 24.09 17.94 21.39
N ASN A 507 23.06 17.39 22.04
CA ASN A 507 23.23 16.31 23.01
C ASN A 507 21.93 15.43 23.06
N PRO A 508 21.61 14.71 21.97
CA PRO A 508 20.45 13.84 21.97
C PRO A 508 20.62 12.76 23.04
N LYS A 509 19.53 12.43 23.73
CA LYS A 509 19.50 11.25 24.59
C LYS A 509 19.79 10.01 23.74
N LYS A 510 20.47 9.03 24.34
CA LYS A 510 20.74 7.76 23.66
C LYS A 510 19.43 7.12 23.18
N GLY A 511 19.35 6.77 21.91
CA GLY A 511 18.15 6.23 21.27
C GLY A 511 17.16 7.27 20.73
N ASP A 512 17.45 8.57 20.86
CA ASP A 512 16.65 9.58 20.17
C ASP A 512 17.10 9.75 18.71
N ALA A 513 16.15 9.97 17.82
CA ALA A 513 16.44 10.29 16.44
C ALA A 513 17.16 11.64 16.35
N VAL A 514 18.24 11.69 15.58
CA VAL A 514 18.98 12.93 15.36
C VAL A 514 18.29 13.75 14.28
N MET A 515 17.97 15.00 14.61
CA MET A 515 17.38 15.93 13.65
C MET A 515 18.42 16.43 12.65
N PRO A 516 18.17 16.33 11.33
CA PRO A 516 18.97 17.02 10.33
C PRO A 516 18.54 18.50 10.26
N GLY A 517 19.12 19.36 11.06
CA GLY A 517 18.79 20.79 11.09
C GLY A 517 17.37 21.09 11.57
N SER A 518 16.62 21.91 10.81
CA SER A 518 15.23 22.30 11.11
C SER A 518 14.18 21.60 10.25
N ASP A 519 14.55 20.58 9.47
CA ASP A 519 13.63 19.88 8.55
C ASP A 519 12.98 18.66 9.23
N TYR A 520 11.88 18.93 9.94
CA TYR A 520 11.12 17.90 10.65
C TYR A 520 10.39 16.93 9.69
N VAL A 521 10.00 17.37 8.51
CA VAL A 521 9.42 16.47 7.49
C VAL A 521 10.47 15.44 7.07
N LYS A 522 11.72 15.88 6.87
CA LYS A 522 12.81 14.98 6.53
C LYS A 522 13.14 14.01 7.66
N LEU A 523 13.06 14.45 8.91
CA LEU A 523 13.21 13.59 10.08
C LEU A 523 12.19 12.43 10.04
N VAL A 524 10.90 12.74 9.82
CA VAL A 524 9.84 11.75 9.74
C VAL A 524 10.05 10.83 8.53
N MET A 525 10.42 11.39 7.38
CA MET A 525 10.68 10.63 6.15
C MET A 525 11.84 9.62 6.31
N ASN A 526 12.87 9.99 7.07
CA ASN A 526 13.98 9.10 7.38
C ASN A 526 13.55 7.96 8.30
N GLU A 527 12.77 8.26 9.34
CA GLU A 527 12.24 7.22 10.23
C GLU A 527 11.29 6.28 9.48
N ARG A 528 10.43 6.81 8.60
CA ARG A 528 9.58 5.99 7.71
C ARG A 528 10.40 5.06 6.83
N GLN A 529 11.54 5.51 6.30
CA GLN A 529 12.41 4.69 5.45
C GLN A 529 12.92 3.44 6.18
N ILE A 530 13.36 3.61 7.42
CA ILE A 530 13.91 2.51 8.23
C ILE A 530 12.79 1.61 8.73
N GLU A 531 11.74 2.21 9.29
CA GLU A 531 10.64 1.48 9.94
C GLU A 531 9.81 0.68 8.94
N LEU A 532 9.50 1.27 7.78
CA LEU A 532 8.59 0.69 6.77
C LEU A 532 9.34 0.09 5.56
N LEU A 533 10.63 -0.17 5.69
CA LEU A 533 11.44 -0.81 4.63
C LEU A 533 10.78 -2.12 4.16
N ALA A 534 10.69 -2.33 2.86
CA ALA A 534 10.07 -3.50 2.22
C ALA A 534 8.55 -3.65 2.47
N GLU A 535 7.85 -2.59 2.78
CA GLU A 535 6.38 -2.60 2.95
C GLU A 535 5.64 -1.89 1.81
N GLY A 536 6.30 -1.64 0.67
CA GLY A 536 5.69 -1.00 -0.50
C GLY A 536 5.30 0.47 -0.28
N LYS A 537 6.03 1.22 0.56
CA LYS A 537 5.67 2.57 1.00
C LYS A 537 6.62 3.66 0.50
N ARG A 538 7.92 3.37 0.45
CA ARG A 538 8.95 4.39 0.31
C ARG A 538 8.83 5.25 -0.94
N TRP A 539 8.51 4.65 -2.09
CA TRP A 539 8.33 5.44 -3.32
C TRP A 539 7.14 6.39 -3.22
N PHE A 540 6.04 5.93 -2.66
CA PHE A 540 4.86 6.78 -2.43
C PHE A 540 5.16 7.92 -1.46
N ASP A 541 5.94 7.68 -0.41
CA ASP A 541 6.41 8.75 0.49
C ASP A 541 7.23 9.79 -0.26
N LEU A 542 8.15 9.35 -1.13
CA LEU A 542 8.98 10.25 -1.96
C LEU A 542 8.13 11.04 -2.97
N VAL A 543 7.14 10.41 -3.60
CA VAL A 543 6.19 11.09 -4.48
C VAL A 543 5.41 12.16 -3.71
N ARG A 544 4.87 11.82 -2.54
CA ARG A 544 4.15 12.77 -1.68
C ARG A 544 5.03 13.96 -1.28
N TYR A 545 6.29 13.71 -0.94
CA TYR A 545 7.25 14.77 -0.65
C TYR A 545 7.52 15.65 -1.87
N ALA A 546 7.71 15.06 -3.05
CA ALA A 546 7.92 15.81 -4.29
C ALA A 546 6.69 16.64 -4.65
N GLU A 547 5.50 16.06 -4.57
CA GLU A 547 4.24 16.75 -4.84
C GLU A 547 4.03 17.95 -3.92
N ARG A 548 4.25 17.80 -2.61
CA ARG A 548 4.18 18.90 -1.64
C ARG A 548 5.13 20.04 -1.96
N ASN A 549 6.30 19.74 -2.48
CA ASN A 549 7.36 20.70 -2.78
C ASN A 549 7.35 21.20 -4.23
N ALA A 550 6.26 21.02 -4.95
CA ALA A 550 6.14 21.42 -6.36
C ALA A 550 6.22 22.94 -6.59
N GLY A 551 5.96 23.76 -5.56
CA GLY A 551 6.22 25.20 -5.56
C GLY A 551 5.15 26.06 -6.21
N GLY A 552 3.91 25.58 -6.23
CA GLY A 552 2.75 26.29 -6.78
C GLY A 552 2.71 26.22 -8.30
N MET A 553 1.92 25.30 -8.84
CA MET A 553 1.47 25.41 -10.20
C MET A 553 0.15 26.18 -10.18
N ASP A 554 0.12 27.31 -10.85
CA ASP A 554 -1.17 27.90 -11.19
C ASP A 554 -1.88 26.89 -12.10
N GLY A 555 -3.03 26.39 -11.72
CA GLY A 555 -3.77 25.31 -12.40
C GLY A 555 -4.22 25.65 -13.84
N THR A 556 -3.55 26.57 -14.50
CA THR A 556 -3.80 27.07 -15.87
C THR A 556 -2.85 26.49 -16.92
N ALA A 557 -1.70 25.90 -16.51
CA ALA A 557 -0.83 25.20 -17.45
C ALA A 557 -1.34 23.76 -17.62
N ASP A 558 -1.71 23.40 -18.85
CA ASP A 558 -2.00 22.00 -19.17
C ASP A 558 -0.75 21.15 -18.85
N GLU A 559 -0.80 20.44 -17.75
CA GLU A 559 0.27 19.57 -17.26
C GLU A 559 0.66 18.49 -18.29
N ARG A 560 -0.14 18.31 -19.35
CA ARG A 560 0.07 17.37 -20.45
C ARG A 560 0.89 17.94 -21.59
N GLU A 561 0.98 19.26 -21.74
CA GLU A 561 1.81 19.90 -22.73
C GLU A 561 3.28 19.98 -22.30
N TRP A 562 3.92 18.83 -22.15
CA TRP A 562 5.37 18.80 -21.99
C TRP A 562 6.06 18.77 -23.36
N THR A 563 6.87 19.78 -23.63
CA THR A 563 7.85 19.78 -24.74
C THR A 563 9.24 20.02 -24.17
N GLU A 564 10.29 19.55 -24.84
CA GLU A 564 11.69 19.77 -24.41
C GLU A 564 12.01 21.26 -24.20
N ASP A 565 11.33 22.13 -24.92
CA ASP A 565 11.54 23.60 -24.91
C ASP A 565 10.70 24.31 -23.83
N LYS A 566 9.72 23.66 -23.26
CA LYS A 566 8.89 24.20 -22.18
C LYS A 566 8.92 23.26 -20.96
N PRO A 567 9.92 23.38 -20.10
CA PRO A 567 9.87 22.67 -18.82
C PRO A 567 8.60 23.12 -18.10
N ILE A 568 7.67 22.17 -17.90
CA ILE A 568 6.44 22.41 -17.15
C ILE A 568 6.85 22.97 -15.79
N GLY A 569 6.44 24.17 -15.53
CA GLY A 569 6.53 24.97 -14.32
C GLY A 569 7.18 24.33 -13.08
N ASN A 570 6.84 24.78 -11.93
CA ASN A 570 7.48 24.44 -10.66
C ASN A 570 7.38 22.95 -10.21
N GLY A 571 6.68 22.06 -10.94
CA GLY A 571 6.70 20.61 -10.71
C GLY A 571 8.10 19.99 -10.69
N TYR A 572 9.01 20.58 -11.46
CA TYR A 572 10.43 20.24 -11.45
C TYR A 572 11.13 20.53 -10.11
N ALA A 573 10.69 21.54 -9.36
CA ALA A 573 11.26 21.89 -8.06
C ALA A 573 11.09 20.76 -7.05
N GLY A 574 9.91 20.12 -7.00
CA GLY A 574 9.63 18.99 -6.12
C GLY A 574 10.48 17.77 -6.45
N VAL A 575 10.59 17.41 -7.74
CA VAL A 575 11.47 16.32 -8.19
C VAL A 575 12.93 16.62 -7.85
N LYS A 576 13.40 17.84 -8.08
CA LYS A 576 14.75 18.24 -7.71
C LYS A 576 15.00 18.08 -6.21
N LYS A 577 14.11 18.61 -5.37
CA LYS A 577 14.24 18.49 -3.90
C LYS A 577 14.24 17.04 -3.44
N MET A 578 13.39 16.18 -4.02
CA MET A 578 13.34 14.75 -3.73
C MET A 578 14.65 14.06 -4.09
N VAL A 579 15.15 14.26 -5.31
CA VAL A 579 16.38 13.60 -5.78
C VAL A 579 17.59 14.08 -4.99
N GLU A 580 17.76 15.40 -4.78
CA GLU A 580 18.88 15.96 -4.03
C GLU A 580 18.79 15.67 -2.54
N GLY A 581 17.57 15.55 -1.98
CA GLY A 581 17.33 15.31 -0.57
C GLY A 581 17.54 13.87 -0.13
N PHE A 582 17.12 12.92 -0.97
CA PHE A 582 17.05 11.49 -0.62
C PHE A 582 17.84 10.59 -1.57
N MET A 583 17.66 10.73 -2.88
CA MET A 583 18.19 9.77 -3.85
C MET A 583 19.67 9.97 -4.23
N LYS A 584 20.27 11.10 -3.88
CA LYS A 584 21.68 11.41 -4.24
C LYS A 584 22.69 10.38 -3.72
N ASN A 585 22.41 9.75 -2.59
CA ASN A 585 23.33 8.78 -1.99
C ASN A 585 23.28 7.42 -2.69
N LYS A 586 22.17 7.09 -3.37
CA LYS A 586 22.02 5.85 -4.13
C LYS A 586 22.80 5.87 -5.43
N TYR A 587 22.89 7.01 -6.09
CA TYR A 587 23.40 7.11 -7.45
C TYR A 587 24.74 7.85 -7.51
N THR A 588 25.73 7.25 -8.14
CA THR A 588 27.01 7.90 -8.43
C THR A 588 26.83 9.19 -9.24
N ASN A 589 25.83 9.20 -10.12
CA ASN A 589 25.44 10.40 -10.89
C ASN A 589 23.93 10.63 -10.83
N TYR A 590 23.45 11.18 -9.72
CA TYR A 590 22.03 11.47 -9.52
C TYR A 590 21.44 12.48 -10.52
N THR A 591 22.28 13.20 -11.25
CA THR A 591 21.84 14.12 -12.30
C THR A 591 21.16 13.38 -13.43
N VAL A 592 21.59 12.15 -13.73
CA VAL A 592 20.95 11.28 -14.74
C VAL A 592 19.51 10.95 -14.33
N GLN A 593 19.31 10.51 -13.09
CA GLN A 593 17.97 10.18 -12.59
C GLN A 593 17.06 11.42 -12.51
N ARG A 594 17.62 12.56 -12.07
CA ARG A 594 16.90 13.82 -12.09
C ARG A 594 16.44 14.19 -13.50
N ASN A 595 17.30 14.02 -14.51
CA ASN A 595 16.96 14.32 -15.88
C ASN A 595 15.95 13.32 -16.48
N ARG A 596 15.98 12.04 -16.07
CA ARG A 596 15.00 11.03 -16.48
C ARG A 596 13.63 11.26 -15.87
N LEU A 597 13.57 11.61 -14.60
CA LEU A 597 12.33 11.95 -13.92
C LEU A 597 11.72 13.27 -14.39
N LYS A 598 12.55 14.19 -14.90
CA LYS A 598 12.33 15.51 -15.53
C LYS A 598 11.21 16.37 -14.93
N ASN A 599 9.99 15.85 -14.85
CA ASN A 599 8.81 16.58 -14.44
C ASN A 599 7.92 15.74 -13.53
N ARG A 600 6.77 16.28 -13.14
CA ARG A 600 5.80 15.64 -12.27
C ARG A 600 5.34 14.26 -12.76
N TYR A 601 5.13 14.07 -14.07
CA TYR A 601 4.69 12.79 -14.62
C TYR A 601 5.76 11.69 -14.49
N GLY A 602 7.05 12.03 -14.36
CA GLY A 602 8.11 11.08 -14.08
C GLY A 602 8.02 10.39 -12.70
N LEU A 603 7.28 10.99 -11.76
CA LEU A 603 7.00 10.38 -10.46
C LEU A 603 6.09 9.16 -10.57
N TYR A 604 5.27 9.07 -11.61
CA TYR A 604 4.25 8.06 -11.81
C TYR A 604 4.70 7.01 -12.84
N CYS A 605 4.06 5.84 -12.79
CA CYS A 605 4.35 4.73 -13.69
C CYS A 605 3.82 4.98 -15.11
N PRO A 606 4.41 4.35 -16.14
CA PRO A 606 3.76 4.22 -17.43
C PRO A 606 2.49 3.36 -17.29
N ILE A 607 1.50 3.59 -18.15
CA ILE A 607 0.36 2.71 -18.30
C ILE A 607 0.79 1.54 -19.19
N TYR A 608 0.44 0.31 -18.85
CA TYR A 608 0.74 -0.85 -19.67
C TYR A 608 0.14 -0.68 -21.07
N TYR A 609 0.94 -0.88 -22.11
CA TYR A 609 0.55 -0.56 -23.50
C TYR A 609 -0.72 -1.26 -23.97
N MET A 610 -1.00 -2.47 -23.46
CA MET A 610 -2.23 -3.20 -23.81
C MET A 610 -3.48 -2.52 -23.28
N GLU A 611 -3.42 -1.87 -22.12
CA GLU A 611 -4.52 -1.08 -21.56
C GLU A 611 -4.81 0.16 -22.41
N VAL A 612 -3.75 0.86 -22.83
CA VAL A 612 -3.87 2.01 -23.76
C VAL A 612 -4.49 1.58 -25.08
N LYS A 613 -4.05 0.44 -25.62
CA LYS A 613 -4.58 -0.12 -26.85
C LYS A 613 -6.05 -0.56 -26.70
N ALA A 614 -6.39 -1.23 -25.61
CA ALA A 614 -7.76 -1.69 -25.32
C ALA A 614 -8.73 -0.51 -25.17
N ALA A 615 -8.26 0.63 -24.67
CA ALA A 615 -9.08 1.84 -24.48
C ALA A 615 -9.43 2.59 -25.78
N ARG A 616 -8.97 2.12 -26.95
CA ARG A 616 -9.32 2.65 -28.30
C ARG A 616 -9.24 4.18 -28.41
N GLY A 617 -8.23 4.81 -27.79
CA GLY A 617 -8.01 6.25 -27.82
C GLY A 617 -8.66 7.03 -26.67
N ALA A 618 -9.40 6.39 -25.78
CA ALA A 618 -9.94 7.04 -24.57
C ALA A 618 -8.86 7.30 -23.52
N ILE A 619 -7.74 6.56 -23.56
CA ILE A 619 -6.63 6.67 -22.62
C ILE A 619 -5.36 7.04 -23.40
N GLU A 620 -4.70 8.10 -22.95
CA GLU A 620 -3.39 8.50 -23.41
C GLU A 620 -2.30 8.02 -22.42
N GLN A 621 -1.14 7.64 -22.98
CA GLN A 621 0.02 7.24 -22.19
C GLN A 621 0.57 8.42 -21.39
N ASN A 622 1.17 8.12 -20.22
CA ASN A 622 1.95 9.08 -19.46
C ASN A 622 3.01 9.76 -20.37
N PRO A 623 3.00 11.09 -20.47
CA PRO A 623 3.79 11.81 -21.47
C PRO A 623 5.31 11.64 -21.33
N VAL A 624 5.81 11.35 -20.11
CA VAL A 624 7.25 11.11 -19.88
C VAL A 624 7.70 9.76 -20.43
N TRP A 625 6.82 8.78 -20.41
CA TRP A 625 7.12 7.39 -20.80
C TRP A 625 6.56 7.03 -22.18
N ASN A 626 6.00 8.01 -22.90
CA ASN A 626 5.45 7.80 -24.24
C ASN A 626 6.57 7.87 -25.29
N LYS A 627 7.25 6.75 -25.52
CA LYS A 627 8.29 6.64 -26.57
C LYS A 627 7.70 6.81 -27.99
N SER A 628 6.42 6.51 -28.21
CA SER A 628 5.79 6.56 -29.53
C SER A 628 5.64 7.97 -30.12
N LYS A 629 5.71 9.03 -29.31
CA LYS A 629 5.78 10.41 -29.84
C LYS A 629 7.09 10.70 -30.57
N TYR A 630 8.12 9.88 -30.37
CA TYR A 630 9.45 10.07 -30.97
C TYR A 630 9.89 8.93 -31.88
N ASP A 631 9.21 7.80 -31.87
CA ASP A 631 9.52 6.65 -32.72
C ASP A 631 8.24 6.11 -33.39
N THR A 632 7.90 6.70 -34.54
CA THR A 632 6.76 6.24 -35.37
C THR A 632 7.10 5.02 -36.20
N SER A 633 8.31 4.47 -36.11
CA SER A 633 8.79 3.39 -37.01
C SER A 633 8.40 1.97 -36.57
N GLY A 634 7.71 1.79 -35.46
CA GLY A 634 7.41 0.47 -34.87
C GLY A 634 5.93 0.07 -34.73
N PHE A 635 4.97 0.89 -35.18
CA PHE A 635 3.55 0.64 -35.04
C PHE A 635 2.78 0.89 -36.35
N GLU A 636 3.11 0.14 -37.42
CA GLU A 636 2.23 -0.13 -38.54
C GLU A 636 1.61 -1.54 -38.44
#